data_f9ec757b93917d52b17ff0faee4c0f6a
#
_entry.id   f9ec757b93917d52b17ff0faee4c0f6a
#
_cell.length_a   1.000
_cell.length_b   1.000
_cell.length_c   1.000
_cell.angle_alpha   90.00
_cell.angle_beta   90.00
_cell.angle_gamma   90.00
#
_symmetry.space_group_name_H-M   'P 1'
#
loop_
_entity.id
_entity.type
_entity.pdbx_description
1 polymer ?
#
loop_
_entity_poly.entity_id
_entity_poly.type
_entity_poly.pdbx_seq_one_letter_code
_entity_poly.pdbx_strand_id
1 'polypeptide(L)'
;GSEGVAVYTSERVGKTDLSGVAVTDVKINGENFLSAAVADASSLTTAAATYATAINLNTGVHGAVANAFNEVTSSAKGDFVMSDAFEIGVTGATVSTGIATSYQGLVDNINEKVSGVQARLNPDNTNTLFNTTGNEIVIADAAGTGASDVGFTTGTFQGFVELKNLDGSAVVVEAGSKENGFGSSAVGEFTDI
;
A
#
# COMPACT_ATOMS: atom_id res chain seq x y z
N GLY A 1 -17.96 11.97 -18.28
CA GLY A 1 -16.59 11.70 -18.00
C GLY A 1 -16.29 11.72 -16.53
N SER A 2 -15.11 11.26 -16.22
CA SER A 2 -14.65 11.22 -14.85
C SER A 2 -14.15 12.58 -14.42
N GLU A 3 -14.39 12.90 -13.16
CA GLU A 3 -13.81 14.10 -12.60
C GLU A 3 -12.42 13.80 -12.10
N GLY A 4 -11.53 14.78 -12.20
CA GLY A 4 -10.20 14.63 -11.68
C GLY A 4 -10.14 14.86 -10.18
N VAL A 5 -9.11 14.34 -9.57
CA VAL A 5 -8.80 14.53 -8.15
C VAL A 5 -7.35 15.01 -8.01
N ALA A 6 -7.08 15.76 -6.95
CA ALA A 6 -5.72 16.29 -6.75
C ALA A 6 -4.71 15.15 -6.58
N VAL A 7 -5.08 14.10 -5.86
CA VAL A 7 -4.27 12.91 -5.63
C VAL A 7 -5.18 11.71 -5.82
N TYR A 8 -4.79 10.81 -6.70
CA TYR A 8 -5.50 9.55 -6.88
C TYR A 8 -4.73 8.46 -6.16
N THR A 9 -5.42 7.68 -5.34
CA THR A 9 -4.84 6.51 -4.68
C THR A 9 -5.55 5.26 -5.18
N SER A 10 -4.78 4.30 -5.65
CA SER A 10 -5.32 3.02 -6.11
C SER A 10 -5.83 2.19 -4.94
N GLU A 11 -6.50 1.10 -5.24
CA GLU A 11 -6.70 0.03 -4.28
C GLU A 11 -5.36 -0.64 -4.02
N ARG A 12 -5.32 -1.58 -3.07
CA ARG A 12 -4.09 -2.36 -2.85
C ARG A 12 -3.79 -3.16 -4.12
N VAL A 13 -2.56 -3.05 -4.60
CA VAL A 13 -2.15 -3.72 -5.82
C VAL A 13 -1.13 -4.80 -5.53
N GLY A 14 -1.51 -6.03 -5.78
CA GLY A 14 -0.66 -7.19 -5.62
C GLY A 14 -0.17 -7.72 -6.97
N LYS A 15 0.61 -8.77 -6.91
CA LYS A 15 1.16 -9.40 -8.12
C LYS A 15 0.08 -9.86 -9.11
N THR A 16 -1.10 -10.23 -8.62
CA THR A 16 -2.20 -10.66 -9.48
C THR A 16 -2.77 -9.52 -10.30
N ASP A 17 -2.68 -8.28 -9.81
CA ASP A 17 -3.16 -7.12 -10.53
C ASP A 17 -2.25 -6.74 -11.69
N LEU A 18 -0.98 -7.14 -11.63
CA LEU A 18 -0.01 -6.90 -12.69
C LEU A 18 -0.07 -7.98 -13.77
N SER A 19 -0.60 -9.14 -13.44
CA SER A 19 -0.64 -10.27 -14.35
C SER A 19 -1.61 -10.01 -15.50
N GLY A 20 -1.12 -10.04 -16.73
CA GLY A 20 -1.94 -9.85 -17.90
C GLY A 20 -2.45 -8.43 -18.12
N VAL A 21 -1.84 -7.45 -17.47
CA VAL A 21 -2.19 -6.06 -17.66
C VAL A 21 -1.72 -5.59 -19.04
N ALA A 22 -2.64 -5.01 -19.81
CA ALA A 22 -2.32 -4.41 -21.09
C ALA A 22 -2.13 -2.90 -20.95
N VAL A 23 -1.33 -2.32 -21.83
CA VAL A 23 -1.02 -0.87 -21.79
C VAL A 23 -2.26 0.00 -21.88
N THR A 24 -3.34 -0.53 -22.44
CA THR A 24 -4.60 0.19 -22.66
C THR A 24 -5.64 -0.06 -21.57
N ASP A 25 -5.32 -0.86 -20.55
CA ASP A 25 -6.32 -1.23 -19.56
C ASP A 25 -6.79 -0.07 -18.70
N VAL A 26 -5.95 0.91 -18.50
CA VAL A 26 -6.27 2.10 -17.72
C VAL A 26 -5.80 3.34 -18.48
N LYS A 27 -6.58 4.40 -18.39
CA LYS A 27 -6.21 5.71 -18.94
C LYS A 27 -5.91 6.66 -17.79
N ILE A 28 -4.83 7.40 -17.94
CA ILE A 28 -4.49 8.50 -17.03
C ILE A 28 -4.51 9.77 -17.90
N ASN A 29 -5.35 10.71 -17.53
CA ASN A 29 -5.50 11.95 -18.27
C ASN A 29 -5.83 11.73 -19.76
N GLY A 30 -6.58 10.67 -20.05
CA GLY A 30 -6.98 10.32 -21.41
C GLY A 30 -5.95 9.53 -22.20
N GLU A 31 -4.78 9.28 -21.65
CA GLU A 31 -3.69 8.57 -22.32
C GLU A 31 -3.44 7.21 -21.68
N ASN A 32 -2.77 6.31 -22.38
CA ASN A 32 -2.44 5.01 -21.83
C ASN A 32 -1.53 5.16 -20.59
N PHE A 33 -1.81 4.37 -19.57
CA PHE A 33 -1.03 4.47 -18.32
C PHE A 33 0.34 3.81 -18.42
N LEU A 34 0.54 2.89 -19.33
CA LEU A 34 1.80 2.18 -19.52
C LEU A 34 2.34 2.36 -20.93
N SER A 35 3.65 2.36 -21.08
CA SER A 35 4.29 2.35 -22.39
C SER A 35 4.52 0.94 -22.92
N ALA A 36 4.58 -0.05 -22.02
CA ALA A 36 4.78 -1.45 -22.36
C ALA A 36 4.14 -2.32 -21.28
N ALA A 37 3.76 -3.54 -21.64
CA ALA A 37 3.21 -4.49 -20.68
C ALA A 37 4.23 -4.81 -19.58
N VAL A 38 3.74 -4.98 -18.36
CA VAL A 38 4.60 -5.36 -17.25
C VAL A 38 4.91 -6.85 -17.36
N ALA A 39 6.18 -7.21 -17.13
CA ALA A 39 6.59 -8.60 -17.14
C ALA A 39 5.93 -9.37 -16.00
N ASP A 40 5.94 -10.68 -16.10
CA ASP A 40 5.32 -11.55 -15.10
C ASP A 40 5.79 -11.21 -13.68
N ALA A 41 4.81 -10.97 -12.82
CA ALA A 41 5.02 -10.53 -11.45
C ALA A 41 4.68 -11.62 -10.43
N SER A 42 4.63 -12.86 -10.85
CA SER A 42 4.08 -13.97 -10.04
C SER A 42 4.73 -14.18 -8.68
N SER A 43 5.95 -13.70 -8.47
CA SER A 43 6.65 -13.84 -7.20
C SER A 43 6.98 -12.52 -6.50
N LEU A 44 6.44 -11.40 -6.99
CA LEU A 44 6.85 -10.10 -6.45
C LEU A 44 6.20 -9.78 -5.10
N THR A 45 7.01 -9.36 -4.15
CA THR A 45 6.57 -8.73 -2.91
C THR A 45 6.54 -7.21 -3.06
N THR A 46 6.95 -6.70 -4.23
CA THR A 46 7.10 -5.28 -4.53
C THR A 46 6.17 -4.86 -5.67
N ALA A 47 5.00 -5.46 -5.77
CA ALA A 47 4.08 -5.23 -6.89
C ALA A 47 3.71 -3.76 -7.09
N ALA A 48 3.39 -3.05 -6.01
CA ALA A 48 3.03 -1.64 -6.12
C ALA A 48 4.20 -0.79 -6.64
N ALA A 49 5.42 -1.06 -6.16
CA ALA A 49 6.62 -0.36 -6.64
C ALA A 49 6.88 -0.64 -8.11
N THR A 50 6.72 -1.89 -8.54
CA THR A 50 6.88 -2.29 -9.94
C THR A 50 5.85 -1.58 -10.82
N TYR A 51 4.62 -1.51 -10.35
CA TYR A 51 3.53 -0.83 -11.06
C TYR A 51 3.84 0.67 -11.20
N ALA A 52 4.24 1.32 -10.10
CA ALA A 52 4.58 2.73 -10.12
C ALA A 52 5.74 3.02 -11.10
N THR A 53 6.76 2.17 -11.11
CA THR A 53 7.88 2.31 -12.05
C THR A 53 7.41 2.22 -13.49
N ALA A 54 6.55 1.25 -13.79
CA ALA A 54 6.01 1.07 -15.14
C ALA A 54 5.18 2.27 -15.58
N ILE A 55 4.36 2.82 -14.69
CA ILE A 55 3.56 4.01 -14.97
C ILE A 55 4.48 5.21 -15.24
N ASN A 56 5.54 5.37 -14.45
CA ASN A 56 6.47 6.49 -14.59
C ASN A 56 7.26 6.45 -15.90
N LEU A 57 7.40 5.29 -16.52
CA LEU A 57 8.02 5.21 -17.84
C LEU A 57 7.19 5.89 -18.92
N ASN A 58 5.92 6.14 -18.66
CA ASN A 58 5.01 6.81 -19.60
C ASN A 58 4.57 8.21 -19.15
N THR A 59 5.22 8.77 -18.16
CA THR A 59 4.88 10.10 -17.62
C THR A 59 4.94 11.17 -18.70
N GLY A 60 5.87 11.06 -19.64
CA GLY A 60 5.95 12.01 -20.75
C GLY A 60 4.71 12.06 -21.64
N VAL A 61 3.86 11.05 -21.57
CA VAL A 61 2.63 10.97 -22.35
C VAL A 61 1.43 11.39 -21.51
N HIS A 62 1.24 10.75 -20.34
CA HIS A 62 0.04 11.02 -19.52
C HIS A 62 0.22 12.17 -18.50
N GLY A 63 1.44 12.59 -18.24
CA GLY A 63 1.69 13.76 -17.39
C GLY A 63 1.62 13.53 -15.89
N ALA A 64 1.37 12.32 -15.45
CA ALA A 64 1.29 12.00 -14.02
C ALA A 64 2.53 11.30 -13.52
N VAL A 65 2.80 11.44 -12.22
CA VAL A 65 3.86 10.70 -11.52
C VAL A 65 3.22 9.74 -10.55
N ALA A 66 3.70 8.52 -10.53
CA ALA A 66 3.26 7.46 -9.63
C ALA A 66 4.27 7.25 -8.51
N ASN A 67 3.76 7.11 -7.29
CA ASN A 67 4.57 6.75 -6.13
C ASN A 67 3.90 5.58 -5.43
N ALA A 68 4.69 4.57 -5.06
CA ALA A 68 4.19 3.44 -4.30
C ALA A 68 4.42 3.68 -2.81
N PHE A 69 3.48 3.23 -2.01
CA PHE A 69 3.60 3.27 -0.55
C PHE A 69 2.73 2.17 0.05
N ASN A 70 2.89 1.93 1.32
CA ASN A 70 2.00 1.02 2.03
C ASN A 70 1.75 1.55 3.44
N GLU A 71 0.56 1.29 3.96
CA GLU A 71 0.24 1.56 5.34
C GLU A 71 -0.88 0.65 5.82
N VAL A 72 -0.76 0.22 7.08
CA VAL A 72 -1.73 -0.61 7.76
C VAL A 72 -1.93 -0.01 9.14
N THR A 73 -3.17 0.34 9.48
CA THR A 73 -3.48 0.91 10.79
C THR A 73 -4.27 -0.09 11.61
N SER A 74 -3.87 -0.26 12.86
CA SER A 74 -4.57 -1.13 13.80
C SER A 74 -5.93 -0.55 14.18
N SER A 75 -6.81 -1.40 14.70
CA SER A 75 -8.04 -0.95 15.33
C SER A 75 -7.73 -0.46 16.74
N ALA A 76 -8.54 0.46 17.25
CA ALA A 76 -8.40 0.92 18.63
C ALA A 76 -8.81 -0.20 19.59
N LYS A 77 -8.03 -0.43 20.63
CA LYS A 77 -8.25 -1.49 21.61
C LYS A 77 -8.39 -1.01 23.05
N GLY A 78 -8.29 0.30 23.27
CA GLY A 78 -8.34 0.83 24.63
C GLY A 78 -7.02 0.65 25.37
N ASP A 79 -7.10 0.16 26.61
CA ASP A 79 -5.91 -0.06 27.41
C ASP A 79 -4.98 -1.08 26.77
N PHE A 80 -3.69 -0.83 26.88
CA PHE A 80 -2.70 -1.71 26.27
C PHE A 80 -2.65 -3.05 26.98
N VAL A 81 -2.84 -4.13 26.22
CA VAL A 81 -2.65 -5.50 26.67
C VAL A 81 -1.93 -6.23 25.54
N MET A 82 -0.83 -6.90 25.86
CA MET A 82 -0.09 -7.70 24.89
C MET A 82 0.45 -8.94 25.59
N SER A 83 -0.11 -10.10 25.26
CA SER A 83 0.28 -11.37 25.88
C SER A 83 1.38 -12.08 25.11
N ASP A 84 1.41 -11.91 23.80
CA ASP A 84 2.33 -12.60 22.92
C ASP A 84 2.94 -11.62 21.92
N ALA A 85 4.14 -11.93 21.45
CA ALA A 85 4.73 -11.23 20.33
C ALA A 85 4.04 -11.65 19.03
N PHE A 86 4.13 -10.81 18.02
CA PHE A 86 3.73 -11.18 16.68
C PHE A 86 4.85 -10.82 15.70
N GLU A 87 4.65 -11.07 14.42
CA GLU A 87 5.70 -10.90 13.43
C GLU A 87 5.28 -9.93 12.34
N ILE A 88 6.22 -9.15 11.87
CA ILE A 88 6.02 -8.17 10.80
C ILE A 88 7.16 -8.31 9.79
N GLY A 89 6.85 -8.18 8.52
CA GLY A 89 7.85 -8.19 7.46
C GLY A 89 7.26 -8.36 6.09
N VAL A 90 7.93 -9.15 5.27
CA VAL A 90 7.44 -9.55 3.94
C VAL A 90 7.31 -11.06 3.90
N THR A 91 6.65 -11.59 2.88
CA THR A 91 6.48 -13.04 2.74
C THR A 91 7.84 -13.74 2.81
N GLY A 92 7.95 -14.68 3.72
CA GLY A 92 9.18 -15.45 3.92
C GLY A 92 10.26 -14.77 4.76
N ALA A 93 10.03 -13.55 5.23
CA ALA A 93 11.02 -12.81 6.01
C ALA A 93 10.33 -11.90 7.03
N THR A 94 9.75 -12.52 8.05
CA THR A 94 9.12 -11.80 9.14
C THR A 94 10.01 -11.78 10.38
N VAL A 95 9.84 -10.74 11.20
CA VAL A 95 10.65 -10.52 12.40
C VAL A 95 9.71 -10.29 13.56
N SER A 96 10.03 -10.87 14.71
CA SER A 96 9.24 -10.72 15.93
C SER A 96 9.29 -9.29 16.46
N THR A 97 8.14 -8.79 16.88
CA THR A 97 8.03 -7.49 17.54
C THR A 97 8.57 -7.51 18.96
N GLY A 98 8.73 -8.70 19.57
CA GLY A 98 8.87 -8.82 21.02
C GLY A 98 7.57 -8.43 21.73
N ILE A 99 7.53 -8.60 23.03
CA ILE A 99 6.40 -8.20 23.86
C ILE A 99 6.71 -6.83 24.43
N ALA A 100 5.83 -5.87 24.17
CA ALA A 100 5.95 -4.53 24.72
C ALA A 100 5.04 -4.36 25.93
N THR A 101 5.18 -3.25 26.64
CA THR A 101 4.39 -2.91 27.82
C THR A 101 3.51 -1.69 27.61
N SER A 102 3.58 -1.08 26.44
CA SER A 102 2.78 0.07 26.05
C SER A 102 2.69 0.18 24.54
N TYR A 103 1.74 0.96 24.04
CA TYR A 103 1.63 1.21 22.59
C TYR A 103 2.91 1.90 22.08
N GLN A 104 3.44 2.87 22.82
CA GLN A 104 4.68 3.52 22.40
C GLN A 104 5.84 2.53 22.40
N GLY A 105 5.92 1.67 23.39
CA GLY A 105 6.94 0.63 23.45
C GLY A 105 6.87 -0.32 22.28
N LEU A 106 5.66 -0.67 21.82
CA LEU A 106 5.47 -1.50 20.64
C LEU A 106 5.98 -0.78 19.37
N VAL A 107 5.64 0.48 19.21
CA VAL A 107 6.14 1.29 18.09
C VAL A 107 7.67 1.32 18.10
N ASP A 108 8.26 1.57 19.24
CA ASP A 108 9.72 1.62 19.39
C ASP A 108 10.36 0.28 19.02
N ASN A 109 9.78 -0.81 19.48
CA ASN A 109 10.27 -2.15 19.16
C ASN A 109 10.23 -2.42 17.64
N ILE A 110 9.13 -2.07 17.01
CA ILE A 110 8.98 -2.29 15.57
C ILE A 110 10.02 -1.47 14.81
N ASN A 111 10.17 -0.19 15.15
CA ASN A 111 11.14 0.68 14.49
C ASN A 111 12.59 0.20 14.69
N GLU A 112 12.87 -0.46 15.80
CA GLU A 112 14.21 -0.97 16.08
C GLU A 112 14.46 -2.31 15.40
N LYS A 113 13.47 -3.20 15.41
CA LYS A 113 13.67 -4.60 15.03
C LYS A 113 13.31 -4.93 13.59
N VAL A 114 12.35 -4.24 13.00
CA VAL A 114 11.82 -4.59 11.69
C VAL A 114 12.41 -3.66 10.63
N SER A 115 13.17 -4.24 9.72
CA SER A 115 13.72 -3.50 8.59
C SER A 115 12.65 -3.34 7.51
N GLY A 116 12.58 -2.17 6.89
CA GLY A 116 11.67 -1.93 5.77
C GLY A 116 10.23 -1.59 6.16
N VAL A 117 9.90 -1.61 7.45
CA VAL A 117 8.60 -1.18 7.96
C VAL A 117 8.84 -0.23 9.12
N GLN A 118 8.18 0.90 9.10
CA GLN A 118 8.20 1.84 10.19
C GLN A 118 6.86 1.83 10.90
N ALA A 119 6.84 2.24 12.13
CA ALA A 119 5.61 2.35 12.91
C ALA A 119 5.49 3.73 13.52
N ARG A 120 4.26 4.20 13.67
CA ARG A 120 3.97 5.43 14.41
C ARG A 120 2.74 5.22 15.29
N LEU A 121 2.73 5.92 16.41
CA LEU A 121 1.60 5.93 17.32
C LEU A 121 0.69 7.10 16.94
N ASN A 122 -0.60 6.82 16.77
CA ASN A 122 -1.60 7.83 16.45
C ASN A 122 -2.22 8.38 17.76
N PRO A 123 -2.82 9.58 17.72
CA PRO A 123 -3.41 10.18 18.93
C PRO A 123 -4.47 9.35 19.63
N ASP A 124 -5.15 8.46 18.88
CA ASP A 124 -6.17 7.56 19.43
C ASP A 124 -5.62 6.22 19.92
N ASN A 125 -4.28 6.13 20.05
CA ASN A 125 -3.55 4.93 20.45
C ASN A 125 -3.57 3.79 19.43
N THR A 126 -4.05 4.03 18.22
CA THR A 126 -3.82 3.07 17.14
C THR A 126 -2.40 3.21 16.63
N ASN A 127 -1.90 2.14 16.04
CA ASN A 127 -0.55 2.13 15.45
C ASN A 127 -0.67 2.01 13.94
N THR A 128 0.10 2.81 13.22
CA THR A 128 0.20 2.67 11.76
C THR A 128 1.56 2.11 11.40
N LEU A 129 1.55 1.01 10.67
CA LEU A 129 2.74 0.46 10.02
C LEU A 129 2.80 1.02 8.62
N PHE A 130 3.95 1.44 8.16
CA PHE A 130 4.05 2.05 6.83
C PHE A 130 5.43 1.89 6.20
N ASN A 131 5.47 2.05 4.89
CA ASN A 131 6.71 2.21 4.14
C ASN A 131 6.47 3.14 2.96
N THR A 132 7.55 3.66 2.40
CA THR A 132 7.51 4.53 1.24
C THR A 132 7.93 3.80 -0.04
N THR A 133 8.10 2.49 0.03
CA THR A 133 8.52 1.66 -1.10
C THR A 133 7.37 0.98 -1.80
N GLY A 134 6.24 0.81 -1.12
CA GLY A 134 5.10 0.05 -1.63
C GLY A 134 5.24 -1.46 -1.46
N ASN A 135 6.28 -1.91 -0.77
CA ASN A 135 6.45 -3.35 -0.50
C ASN A 135 5.29 -3.86 0.35
N GLU A 136 4.93 -5.11 0.19
CA GLU A 136 3.91 -5.72 1.04
C GLU A 136 4.32 -5.65 2.51
N ILE A 137 3.32 -5.63 3.38
CA ILE A 137 3.52 -5.75 4.83
C ILE A 137 2.78 -7.00 5.27
N VAL A 138 3.51 -7.95 5.83
CA VAL A 138 2.94 -9.17 6.40
C VAL A 138 2.84 -9.00 7.90
N ILE A 139 1.68 -9.31 8.45
CA ILE A 139 1.44 -9.37 9.90
C ILE A 139 1.02 -10.79 10.21
N ALA A 140 1.76 -11.46 11.07
CA ALA A 140 1.53 -12.87 11.40
C ALA A 140 1.69 -13.12 12.89
N ASP A 141 0.93 -14.07 13.41
CA ASP A 141 1.14 -14.59 14.75
C ASP A 141 1.95 -15.87 14.63
N ALA A 142 3.10 -15.92 15.30
CA ALA A 142 3.88 -17.15 15.34
C ALA A 142 3.21 -18.17 16.24
N ALA A 143 2.68 -17.69 17.37
CA ALA A 143 1.90 -18.49 18.32
C ALA A 143 1.11 -17.50 19.16
N GLY A 144 -0.14 -17.78 19.39
CA GLY A 144 -0.98 -16.92 20.23
C GLY A 144 -1.72 -15.83 19.46
N THR A 145 -1.97 -14.72 20.11
CA THR A 145 -2.88 -13.68 19.62
C THR A 145 -2.26 -12.28 19.65
N GLY A 146 -0.93 -12.18 19.59
CA GLY A 146 -0.22 -10.93 19.78
C GLY A 146 -0.71 -9.80 18.86
N ALA A 147 -0.93 -10.08 17.58
CA ALA A 147 -1.40 -9.06 16.64
C ALA A 147 -2.78 -8.55 17.04
N SER A 148 -3.73 -9.45 17.29
CA SER A 148 -5.10 -9.05 17.65
C SER A 148 -5.18 -8.37 19.01
N ASP A 149 -4.29 -8.72 19.94
CA ASP A 149 -4.23 -8.08 21.26
C ASP A 149 -4.07 -6.57 21.12
N VAL A 150 -3.31 -6.12 20.14
CA VAL A 150 -3.01 -4.70 19.92
C VAL A 150 -3.77 -4.12 18.73
N GLY A 151 -4.76 -4.85 18.22
CA GLY A 151 -5.68 -4.32 17.23
C GLY A 151 -5.32 -4.59 15.77
N PHE A 152 -4.25 -5.34 15.50
CA PHE A 152 -3.91 -5.70 14.13
C PHE A 152 -4.61 -6.98 13.69
N THR A 153 -4.94 -7.04 12.40
CA THR A 153 -5.41 -8.26 11.75
C THR A 153 -4.23 -8.91 11.06
N THR A 154 -4.08 -10.22 11.19
CA THR A 154 -3.04 -10.95 10.47
C THR A 154 -3.38 -11.02 8.99
N GLY A 155 -2.36 -11.04 8.16
CA GLY A 155 -2.52 -11.14 6.71
C GLY A 155 -1.34 -10.54 5.96
N THR A 156 -1.46 -10.57 4.64
CA THR A 156 -0.50 -9.94 3.73
C THR A 156 -1.17 -8.73 3.11
N PHE A 157 -0.61 -7.56 3.35
CA PHE A 157 -1.19 -6.29 2.92
C PHE A 157 -0.33 -5.73 1.79
N GLN A 158 -0.88 -5.72 0.58
CA GLN A 158 -0.21 -5.18 -0.59
C GLN A 158 -0.18 -3.66 -0.55
N GLY A 159 0.77 -3.06 -1.26
CA GLY A 159 0.91 -1.62 -1.29
C GLY A 159 -0.08 -0.91 -2.19
N PHE A 160 -0.01 0.40 -2.19
CA PHE A 160 -0.84 1.30 -2.99
C PHE A 160 0.03 2.06 -3.99
N VAL A 161 -0.59 2.53 -5.05
CA VAL A 161 0.03 3.48 -5.98
C VAL A 161 -0.74 4.79 -5.92
N GLU A 162 -0.03 5.89 -5.75
CA GLU A 162 -0.57 7.23 -5.71
C GLU A 162 -0.17 7.94 -6.99
N LEU A 163 -1.10 8.66 -7.60
CA LEU A 163 -0.86 9.44 -8.82
C LEU A 163 -1.10 10.92 -8.56
N LYS A 164 -0.19 11.74 -9.06
CA LYS A 164 -0.32 13.20 -9.06
C LYS A 164 0.14 13.72 -10.41
N ASN A 165 -0.54 14.72 -10.96
CA ASN A 165 -0.05 15.36 -12.17
C ASN A 165 1.16 16.24 -11.89
N LEU A 166 2.11 16.24 -12.82
CA LEU A 166 3.32 17.05 -12.72
C LEU A 166 3.01 18.54 -12.59
N ASP A 167 1.97 19.00 -13.24
CA ASP A 167 1.62 20.42 -13.25
C ASP A 167 0.69 20.82 -12.11
N GLY A 168 0.38 19.91 -11.20
CA GLY A 168 -0.50 20.17 -10.07
C GLY A 168 -1.98 20.18 -10.39
N SER A 169 -2.37 19.96 -11.63
CA SER A 169 -3.78 19.86 -12.01
C SER A 169 -4.38 18.54 -11.52
N ALA A 170 -5.70 18.44 -11.55
CA ALA A 170 -6.39 17.23 -11.14
C ALA A 170 -6.08 16.08 -12.10
N VAL A 171 -5.76 14.92 -11.56
CA VAL A 171 -5.51 13.71 -12.34
C VAL A 171 -6.83 13.00 -12.60
N VAL A 172 -7.03 12.54 -13.83
CA VAL A 172 -8.22 11.79 -14.22
C VAL A 172 -7.82 10.35 -14.53
N VAL A 173 -8.44 9.40 -13.87
CA VAL A 173 -8.16 7.98 -14.08
C VAL A 173 -9.43 7.28 -14.58
N GLU A 174 -9.31 6.58 -15.70
CA GLU A 174 -10.40 5.82 -16.26
C GLU A 174 -9.95 4.39 -16.52
N ALA A 175 -10.71 3.44 -16.03
CA ALA A 175 -10.45 2.03 -16.31
C ALA A 175 -10.84 1.71 -17.74
N GLY A 176 -10.05 0.87 -18.38
CA GLY A 176 -10.39 0.32 -19.69
C GLY A 176 -11.16 -0.99 -19.52
N SER A 177 -10.66 -2.06 -20.12
CA SER A 177 -11.30 -3.37 -20.06
C SER A 177 -11.05 -4.11 -18.74
N LYS A 178 -10.07 -3.69 -17.97
CA LYS A 178 -9.74 -4.30 -16.68
C LYS A 178 -9.50 -3.22 -15.63
N GLU A 179 -9.88 -3.55 -14.41
CA GLU A 179 -9.65 -2.67 -13.29
C GLU A 179 -8.50 -3.20 -12.45
N ASN A 180 -7.30 -3.14 -12.90
CA ASN A 180 -6.12 -3.66 -12.22
C ASN A 180 -5.68 -2.78 -11.03
N GLY A 181 -6.57 -2.58 -10.08
CA GLY A 181 -6.34 -1.71 -8.94
C GLY A 181 -6.65 -0.24 -9.25
N PHE A 182 -6.95 0.09 -10.49
CA PHE A 182 -7.19 1.47 -10.95
C PHE A 182 -8.60 1.66 -11.48
N GLY A 183 -9.56 1.00 -10.92
CA GLY A 183 -10.95 1.14 -11.34
C GLY A 183 -11.55 2.48 -10.95
N SER A 184 -12.67 2.80 -11.57
CA SER A 184 -13.40 4.01 -11.27
C SER A 184 -13.95 4.01 -9.83
N SER A 185 -14.03 2.85 -9.23
CA SER A 185 -14.46 2.71 -7.85
C SER A 185 -13.31 2.71 -6.87
N ALA A 186 -12.11 2.82 -7.35
CA ALA A 186 -10.98 2.90 -6.47
C ALA A 186 -11.14 4.11 -5.61
N VAL A 187 -10.65 3.96 -4.46
CA VAL A 187 -11.05 4.61 -3.51
C VAL A 187 -10.63 5.87 -3.16
N GLY A 188 -11.20 6.49 -2.44
CA GLY A 188 -10.82 7.66 -1.76
C GLY A 188 -10.74 8.81 -2.59
N GLU A 189 -10.74 8.53 -3.71
CA GLU A 189 -10.33 9.29 -4.50
C GLU A 189 -11.13 10.24 -4.98
N PHE A 190 -12.19 10.06 -5.07
CA PHE A 190 -13.06 11.04 -5.64
C PHE A 190 -13.54 12.02 -4.62
N THR A 191 -12.76 12.22 -3.67
CA THR A 191 -13.13 13.16 -2.75
C THR A 191 -12.88 14.43 -3.31
N ASP A 192 -12.98 14.87 -3.81
CA ASP A 192 -12.80 15.94 -4.19
C ASP A 192 -12.62 16.80 -4.12
N ILE A 193 -12.41 17.08 -4.45
CA ILE A 193 -11.94 18.19 -4.65
C ILE A 193 -12.62 19.36 -4.69
#